data_6afdff96fcb0ce5d9d39cf45f9f06c58
#
_entry.id   6afdff96fcb0ce5d9d39cf45f9f06c58
#
_cell.length_a   1.000
_cell.length_b   1.000
_cell.length_c   1.000
_cell.angle_alpha   90.00
_cell.angle_beta   90.00
_cell.angle_gamma   90.00
#
_symmetry.space_group_name_H-M   'P 1'
#
loop_
_entity.id
_entity.type
_entity.pdbx_description
1 polymer ?
#
loop_
_entity_poly.entity_id
_entity_poly.type
_entity_poly.pdbx_seq_one_letter_code
_entity_poly.pdbx_strand_id
1 'polypeptide(L)'
;MYPHLKVIWSFGGWTWSGGFTQAAQNPAAFAESCYNLVEDPRWADVFDGIDIDWEYPNACGLTCDASGPNAFKNVASALRSRFGSGNLVTAAITADGSNGGKIDATDYAGAATHLNWIMPMTYDYFGAFAPQGPTAPHSSLYSYTGIPQQGFWSDAAIQKLKSKGIPANKLLLGIGFYGRGWNGVTQAAPGGTATGPAPGTYEQGIEDYKVLKNSCPATGTVGGTAYAKCGSQWWSYDTPATINGKMTYAKNQGLGGAFFWELSGDTSNGELIGAIKGGLG
;
A
#
# COMPACT_ATOMS: atom_id res chain seq x y z
N MET A 1 -9.66 -9.40 25.51
CA MET A 1 -9.79 -10.07 24.21
C MET A 1 -10.67 -9.21 23.31
N TYR A 2 -10.35 -9.09 22.03
CA TYR A 2 -11.07 -8.22 21.08
C TYR A 2 -11.74 -9.10 20.01
N PRO A 3 -12.93 -9.69 20.31
CA PRO A 3 -13.58 -10.70 19.46
C PRO A 3 -14.05 -10.16 18.10
N HIS A 4 -14.10 -8.83 17.95
CA HIS A 4 -14.45 -8.17 16.68
C HIS A 4 -13.26 -8.05 15.72
N LEU A 5 -12.02 -8.25 16.20
CA LEU A 5 -10.85 -8.24 15.33
C LEU A 5 -10.78 -9.53 14.52
N LYS A 6 -10.41 -9.37 13.25
CA LYS A 6 -10.07 -10.46 12.35
C LYS A 6 -8.56 -10.50 12.16
N VAL A 7 -7.99 -11.69 12.29
CA VAL A 7 -6.55 -11.92 12.11
C VAL A 7 -6.35 -12.69 10.81
N ILE A 8 -5.58 -12.13 9.90
CA ILE A 8 -5.36 -12.70 8.58
C ILE A 8 -3.87 -12.95 8.39
N TRP A 9 -3.50 -14.10 7.90
CA TRP A 9 -2.11 -14.39 7.55
C TRP A 9 -1.77 -13.77 6.19
N SER A 10 -0.77 -12.89 6.13
CA SER A 10 -0.31 -12.28 4.88
C SER A 10 0.92 -13.01 4.34
N PHE A 11 0.90 -13.33 3.05
CA PHE A 11 1.98 -14.01 2.33
C PHE A 11 2.58 -13.10 1.28
N GLY A 12 3.90 -13.07 1.18
CA GLY A 12 4.63 -12.32 0.16
C GLY A 12 5.32 -11.08 0.70
N GLY A 13 5.01 -9.93 0.11
CA GLY A 13 5.70 -8.67 0.36
C GLY A 13 6.88 -8.46 -0.59
N TRP A 14 7.55 -7.32 -0.46
CA TRP A 14 8.61 -6.88 -1.37
C TRP A 14 9.72 -7.91 -1.55
N THR A 15 10.16 -8.57 -0.49
CA THR A 15 11.30 -9.50 -0.51
C THR A 15 10.92 -10.95 -0.74
N TRP A 16 9.64 -11.32 -0.60
CA TRP A 16 9.19 -12.71 -0.66
C TRP A 16 8.23 -13.03 -1.80
N SER A 17 8.05 -12.10 -2.76
CA SER A 17 7.13 -12.30 -3.89
C SER A 17 7.66 -13.24 -4.98
N GLY A 18 8.95 -13.57 -4.98
CA GLY A 18 9.54 -14.43 -6.02
C GLY A 18 8.91 -15.83 -6.12
N GLY A 19 8.37 -16.36 -5.03
CA GLY A 19 7.70 -17.67 -5.01
C GLY A 19 6.34 -17.69 -5.73
N PHE A 20 5.70 -16.55 -5.92
CA PHE A 20 4.38 -16.49 -6.57
C PHE A 20 4.41 -16.88 -8.05
N THR A 21 5.54 -16.70 -8.74
CA THR A 21 5.70 -17.18 -10.12
C THR A 21 5.53 -18.70 -10.20
N GLN A 22 6.06 -19.45 -9.21
CA GLN A 22 5.84 -20.90 -9.12
C GLN A 22 4.42 -21.23 -8.66
N ALA A 23 3.89 -20.50 -7.69
CA ALA A 23 2.52 -20.67 -7.21
C ALA A 23 1.50 -20.52 -8.36
N ALA A 24 1.72 -19.59 -9.27
CA ALA A 24 0.88 -19.35 -10.43
C ALA A 24 0.87 -20.52 -11.45
N GLN A 25 1.88 -21.38 -11.42
CA GLN A 25 1.92 -22.58 -12.28
C GLN A 25 1.01 -23.69 -11.77
N ASN A 26 0.73 -23.73 -10.46
CA ASN A 26 -0.20 -24.67 -9.85
C ASN A 26 -0.96 -24.00 -8.70
N PRO A 27 -1.94 -23.14 -9.01
CA PRO A 27 -2.67 -22.38 -7.99
C PRO A 27 -3.40 -23.26 -6.97
N ALA A 28 -3.91 -24.41 -7.37
CA ALA A 28 -4.61 -25.33 -6.47
C ALA A 28 -3.67 -25.93 -5.41
N ALA A 29 -2.48 -26.35 -5.80
CA ALA A 29 -1.48 -26.87 -4.86
C ALA A 29 -0.98 -25.76 -3.92
N PHE A 30 -0.80 -24.55 -4.43
CA PHE A 30 -0.47 -23.38 -3.60
C PHE A 30 -1.56 -23.10 -2.57
N ALA A 31 -2.83 -23.04 -2.99
CA ALA A 31 -3.96 -22.81 -2.10
C ALA A 31 -4.09 -23.89 -1.02
N GLU A 32 -3.84 -25.16 -1.37
CA GLU A 32 -3.81 -26.26 -0.40
C GLU A 32 -2.71 -26.09 0.65
N SER A 33 -1.50 -25.73 0.21
CA SER A 33 -0.38 -25.51 1.14
C SER A 33 -0.63 -24.32 2.07
N CYS A 34 -1.21 -23.23 1.56
CA CYS A 34 -1.62 -22.08 2.35
C CYS A 34 -2.66 -22.44 3.40
N TYR A 35 -3.68 -23.21 3.01
CA TYR A 35 -4.72 -23.67 3.90
C TYR A 35 -4.15 -24.53 5.02
N ASN A 36 -3.32 -25.51 4.68
CA ASN A 36 -2.69 -26.38 5.67
C ASN A 36 -1.80 -25.63 6.65
N LEU A 37 -1.19 -24.52 6.23
CA LEU A 37 -0.43 -23.65 7.13
C LEU A 37 -1.34 -22.79 8.01
N VAL A 38 -2.36 -22.16 7.46
CA VAL A 38 -3.28 -21.27 8.19
C VAL A 38 -4.11 -22.06 9.21
N GLU A 39 -4.55 -23.27 8.86
CA GLU A 39 -5.36 -24.14 9.68
C GLU A 39 -4.55 -25.22 10.43
N ASP A 40 -3.24 -25.02 10.59
CA ASP A 40 -2.40 -25.95 11.34
C ASP A 40 -2.93 -26.10 12.78
N PRO A 41 -3.05 -27.34 13.32
CA PRO A 41 -3.57 -27.58 14.67
C PRO A 41 -2.89 -26.79 15.79
N ARG A 42 -1.64 -26.34 15.57
CA ARG A 42 -0.89 -25.54 16.57
C ARG A 42 -1.50 -24.16 16.81
N TRP A 43 -2.25 -23.65 15.84
CA TRP A 43 -2.94 -22.34 15.92
C TRP A 43 -4.30 -22.34 15.21
N ALA A 44 -4.92 -23.50 15.13
CA ALA A 44 -6.27 -23.63 14.59
C ALA A 44 -7.21 -22.59 15.27
N ASP A 45 -8.12 -22.04 14.50
CA ASP A 45 -9.08 -21.01 14.92
C ASP A 45 -8.48 -19.64 15.32
N VAL A 46 -7.18 -19.41 15.10
CA VAL A 46 -6.56 -18.08 15.33
C VAL A 46 -6.77 -17.17 14.13
N PHE A 47 -6.63 -17.70 12.92
CA PHE A 47 -6.69 -16.91 11.69
C PHE A 47 -8.06 -17.00 11.03
N ASP A 48 -8.54 -15.85 10.56
CA ASP A 48 -9.84 -15.70 9.89
C ASP A 48 -9.72 -15.75 8.36
N GLY A 49 -8.53 -15.98 7.82
CA GLY A 49 -8.29 -16.03 6.38
C GLY A 49 -6.85 -15.77 5.98
N ILE A 50 -6.70 -15.40 4.72
CA ILE A 50 -5.41 -15.19 4.06
C ILE A 50 -5.39 -13.87 3.29
N ASP A 51 -4.24 -13.21 3.30
CA ASP A 51 -3.91 -12.07 2.49
C ASP A 51 -2.75 -12.39 1.55
N ILE A 52 -2.82 -11.93 0.30
CA ILE A 52 -1.77 -12.08 -0.69
C ILE A 52 -1.16 -10.71 -0.99
N ASP A 53 0.14 -10.61 -0.78
CA ASP A 53 0.95 -9.45 -1.11
C ASP A 53 1.97 -9.82 -2.18
N TRP A 54 1.52 -9.85 -3.43
CA TRP A 54 2.36 -10.19 -4.59
C TRP A 54 2.83 -8.93 -5.28
N GLU A 55 4.12 -8.66 -5.19
CA GLU A 55 4.76 -7.47 -5.75
C GLU A 55 5.76 -7.82 -6.87
N TYR A 56 5.32 -7.94 -8.13
CA TYR A 56 3.96 -7.73 -8.65
C TYR A 56 3.60 -8.81 -9.68
N PRO A 57 2.33 -9.23 -9.78
CA PRO A 57 1.92 -10.20 -10.80
C PRO A 57 2.06 -9.59 -12.19
N ASN A 58 2.67 -10.35 -13.11
CA ASN A 58 2.92 -9.98 -14.50
C ASN A 58 3.62 -8.62 -14.66
N ALA A 59 4.46 -8.26 -13.71
CA ALA A 59 5.20 -6.99 -13.69
C ALA A 59 6.48 -7.13 -12.84
N CYS A 60 7.27 -6.05 -12.79
CA CYS A 60 8.48 -6.01 -12.00
C CYS A 60 8.26 -5.34 -10.64
N GLY A 61 8.71 -5.99 -9.58
CA GLY A 61 9.01 -5.43 -8.27
C GLY A 61 10.50 -5.58 -8.01
N LEU A 62 10.89 -6.18 -6.88
CA LEU A 62 12.29 -6.56 -6.63
C LEU A 62 12.76 -7.60 -7.66
N THR A 63 11.88 -8.50 -8.06
CA THR A 63 12.04 -9.42 -9.19
C THR A 63 10.90 -9.21 -10.18
N CYS A 64 11.12 -9.62 -11.44
CA CYS A 64 10.09 -9.54 -12.47
C CYS A 64 9.33 -10.87 -12.57
N ASP A 65 8.02 -10.79 -12.75
CA ASP A 65 7.15 -11.91 -13.03
C ASP A 65 6.55 -11.78 -14.45
N ALA A 66 6.48 -12.90 -15.15
CA ALA A 66 5.94 -13.01 -16.51
C ALA A 66 4.87 -14.12 -16.61
N SER A 67 4.14 -14.37 -15.52
CA SER A 67 3.11 -15.43 -15.45
C SER A 67 1.86 -15.12 -16.29
N GLY A 68 1.75 -13.89 -16.78
CA GLY A 68 0.64 -13.45 -17.61
C GLY A 68 -0.50 -12.76 -16.83
N PRO A 69 -1.42 -12.09 -17.55
CA PRO A 69 -2.42 -11.22 -16.94
C PRO A 69 -3.46 -11.95 -16.07
N ASN A 70 -3.63 -13.25 -16.24
CA ASN A 70 -4.62 -14.04 -15.51
C ASN A 70 -4.04 -14.76 -14.27
N ALA A 71 -2.72 -14.74 -14.07
CA ALA A 71 -2.06 -15.51 -13.01
C ALA A 71 -2.59 -15.16 -11.62
N PHE A 72 -2.68 -13.88 -11.31
CA PHE A 72 -3.18 -13.42 -10.01
C PHE A 72 -4.66 -13.81 -9.78
N LYS A 73 -5.50 -13.64 -10.80
CA LYS A 73 -6.90 -14.08 -10.74
C LYS A 73 -7.01 -15.57 -10.47
N ASN A 74 -6.21 -16.39 -11.12
CA ASN A 74 -6.20 -17.84 -10.92
C ASN A 74 -5.78 -18.23 -9.50
N VAL A 75 -4.78 -17.55 -8.94
CA VAL A 75 -4.37 -17.74 -7.55
C VAL A 75 -5.49 -17.32 -6.58
N ALA A 76 -6.11 -16.16 -6.79
CA ALA A 76 -7.22 -15.68 -5.97
C ALA A 76 -8.43 -16.65 -6.01
N SER A 77 -8.76 -17.15 -7.21
CA SER A 77 -9.82 -18.15 -7.39
C SER A 77 -9.53 -19.45 -6.64
N ALA A 78 -8.32 -19.98 -6.73
CA ALA A 78 -7.92 -21.20 -6.03
C ALA A 78 -7.97 -21.02 -4.50
N LEU A 79 -7.50 -19.88 -3.99
CA LEU A 79 -7.57 -19.56 -2.57
C LEU A 79 -9.02 -19.47 -2.09
N ARG A 80 -9.89 -18.77 -2.82
CA ARG A 80 -11.32 -18.71 -2.49
C ARG A 80 -11.96 -20.08 -2.49
N SER A 81 -11.66 -20.93 -3.47
CA SER A 81 -12.20 -22.28 -3.54
C SER A 81 -11.75 -23.13 -2.35
N ARG A 82 -10.50 -22.99 -1.92
CA ARG A 82 -9.97 -23.80 -0.81
C ARG A 82 -10.39 -23.29 0.56
N PHE A 83 -10.39 -21.98 0.77
CA PHE A 83 -10.75 -21.37 2.05
C PHE A 83 -12.27 -21.27 2.26
N GLY A 84 -13.06 -21.37 1.21
CA GLY A 84 -14.52 -21.25 1.28
C GLY A 84 -15.01 -19.82 1.47
N SER A 85 -16.32 -19.65 1.53
CA SER A 85 -16.96 -18.32 1.65
C SER A 85 -16.92 -17.73 3.06
N GLY A 86 -16.67 -18.54 4.07
CA GLY A 86 -16.63 -18.12 5.48
C GLY A 86 -15.33 -17.44 5.90
N ASN A 87 -14.26 -17.64 5.14
CA ASN A 87 -12.95 -17.05 5.42
C ASN A 87 -12.70 -15.79 4.59
N LEU A 88 -11.88 -14.90 5.14
CA LEU A 88 -11.43 -13.71 4.41
C LEU A 88 -10.32 -14.10 3.44
N VAL A 89 -10.42 -13.59 2.22
CA VAL A 89 -9.35 -13.62 1.22
C VAL A 89 -9.17 -12.20 0.72
N THR A 90 -8.00 -11.63 0.97
CA THR A 90 -7.67 -10.25 0.64
C THR A 90 -6.37 -10.16 -0.15
N ALA A 91 -6.08 -9.03 -0.71
CA ALA A 91 -4.81 -8.80 -1.40
C ALA A 91 -4.36 -7.35 -1.31
N ALA A 92 -3.08 -7.15 -1.00
CA ALA A 92 -2.38 -5.91 -1.29
C ALA A 92 -1.93 -5.92 -2.75
N ILE A 93 -2.14 -4.81 -3.45
CA ILE A 93 -1.85 -4.68 -4.88
C ILE A 93 -1.13 -3.38 -5.20
N THR A 94 -0.58 -3.33 -6.41
CA THR A 94 0.00 -2.10 -6.95
C THR A 94 -0.99 -0.93 -6.96
N ALA A 95 -0.49 0.27 -6.76
CA ALA A 95 -1.24 1.52 -6.96
C ALA A 95 -0.70 2.34 -8.16
N ASP A 96 0.01 1.69 -9.09
CA ASP A 96 0.48 2.31 -10.32
C ASP A 96 -0.69 2.58 -11.28
N GLY A 97 -1.25 3.78 -11.19
CA GLY A 97 -2.36 4.26 -12.01
C GLY A 97 -1.97 4.79 -13.38
N SER A 98 -0.69 4.71 -13.77
CA SER A 98 -0.22 5.17 -15.08
C SER A 98 -0.80 4.34 -16.24
N ASN A 99 -0.90 4.94 -17.40
CA ASN A 99 -1.37 4.21 -18.59
C ASN A 99 -0.34 3.14 -19.00
N GLY A 100 -0.81 1.90 -19.14
CA GLY A 100 0.06 0.75 -19.37
C GLY A 100 0.90 0.35 -18.15
N GLY A 101 0.61 0.90 -16.97
CA GLY A 101 1.29 0.58 -15.73
C GLY A 101 0.87 -0.75 -15.12
N LYS A 102 1.30 -1.00 -13.89
CA LYS A 102 1.12 -2.32 -13.26
C LYS A 102 -0.35 -2.69 -13.03
N ILE A 103 -1.25 -1.72 -12.80
CA ILE A 103 -2.69 -2.02 -12.72
C ILE A 103 -3.21 -2.58 -14.05
N ASP A 104 -2.67 -2.12 -15.18
CA ASP A 104 -3.09 -2.59 -16.51
C ASP A 104 -2.50 -3.96 -16.87
N ALA A 105 -1.44 -4.38 -16.23
CA ALA A 105 -0.72 -5.62 -16.53
C ALA A 105 -1.46 -6.89 -16.07
N THR A 106 -2.43 -6.77 -15.16
CA THR A 106 -3.08 -7.89 -14.48
C THR A 106 -4.61 -7.72 -14.44
N ASP A 107 -5.35 -8.82 -14.55
CA ASP A 107 -6.81 -8.84 -14.40
C ASP A 107 -7.22 -8.75 -12.92
N TYR A 108 -7.03 -7.58 -12.32
CA TYR A 108 -7.47 -7.32 -10.93
C TYR A 108 -9.00 -7.32 -10.81
N ALA A 109 -9.74 -6.94 -11.85
CA ALA A 109 -11.20 -6.97 -11.81
C ALA A 109 -11.74 -8.39 -11.73
N GLY A 110 -11.17 -9.32 -12.51
CA GLY A 110 -11.52 -10.74 -12.39
C GLY A 110 -11.12 -11.33 -11.03
N ALA A 111 -9.95 -10.96 -10.50
CA ALA A 111 -9.52 -11.38 -9.16
C ALA A 111 -10.45 -10.85 -8.06
N ALA A 112 -10.98 -9.64 -8.19
CA ALA A 112 -11.85 -8.99 -7.22
C ALA A 112 -13.13 -9.80 -6.91
N THR A 113 -13.60 -10.61 -7.86
CA THR A 113 -14.77 -11.48 -7.66
C THR A 113 -14.52 -12.56 -6.59
N HIS A 114 -13.26 -12.91 -6.34
CA HIS A 114 -12.82 -13.91 -5.38
C HIS A 114 -12.33 -13.32 -4.05
N LEU A 115 -12.13 -12.00 -4.00
CA LEU A 115 -11.57 -11.30 -2.85
C LEU A 115 -12.65 -10.56 -2.06
N ASN A 116 -12.48 -10.49 -0.74
CA ASN A 116 -13.31 -9.67 0.14
C ASN A 116 -12.92 -8.20 0.01
N TRP A 117 -11.63 -7.90 0.16
CA TRP A 117 -11.06 -6.57 0.01
C TRP A 117 -9.80 -6.58 -0.82
N ILE A 118 -9.54 -5.44 -1.45
CA ILE A 118 -8.38 -5.16 -2.27
C ILE A 118 -7.74 -3.88 -1.72
N MET A 119 -6.45 -3.96 -1.45
CA MET A 119 -5.66 -2.94 -0.79
C MET A 119 -4.63 -2.36 -1.75
N PRO A 120 -4.99 -1.40 -2.62
CA PRO A 120 -3.99 -0.71 -3.43
C PRO A 120 -3.03 0.05 -2.51
N MET A 121 -1.74 -0.25 -2.63
CA MET A 121 -0.66 0.33 -1.81
C MET A 121 -0.40 1.77 -2.26
N THR A 122 -1.29 2.68 -1.89
CA THR A 122 -1.29 4.10 -2.24
C THR A 122 -0.25 4.89 -1.45
N TYR A 123 0.97 4.39 -1.46
CA TYR A 123 2.18 4.95 -0.88
C TYR A 123 3.40 4.47 -1.70
N ASP A 124 4.59 4.95 -1.37
CA ASP A 124 5.84 4.62 -2.06
C ASP A 124 5.90 5.05 -3.53
N TYR A 125 5.11 6.03 -3.93
CA TYR A 125 5.14 6.54 -5.30
C TYR A 125 6.51 7.16 -5.65
N PHE A 126 7.12 7.87 -4.70
CA PHE A 126 8.43 8.51 -4.85
C PHE A 126 9.24 8.34 -3.57
N GLY A 127 10.55 8.26 -3.71
CA GLY A 127 11.46 8.06 -2.60
C GLY A 127 12.92 8.14 -3.03
N ALA A 128 13.83 7.97 -2.08
CA ALA A 128 15.27 8.04 -2.31
C ALA A 128 15.87 6.80 -3.00
N PHE A 129 15.04 5.87 -3.49
CA PHE A 129 15.41 4.94 -4.56
C PHE A 129 15.76 5.69 -5.87
N ALA A 130 15.29 6.95 -6.02
CA ALA A 130 15.84 7.95 -6.93
C ALA A 130 16.68 8.93 -6.09
N PRO A 131 17.95 8.63 -5.79
CA PRO A 131 18.71 9.29 -4.73
C PRO A 131 18.99 10.77 -4.99
N GLN A 132 18.98 11.19 -6.25
CA GLN A 132 19.20 12.59 -6.63
C GLN A 132 17.91 13.40 -6.76
N GLY A 133 16.77 12.81 -6.43
CA GLY A 133 15.46 13.42 -6.60
C GLY A 133 14.90 13.20 -8.00
N PRO A 134 13.91 14.02 -8.42
CA PRO A 134 13.38 15.18 -7.69
C PRO A 134 12.60 14.75 -6.43
N THR A 135 12.62 15.62 -5.40
CA THR A 135 11.80 15.38 -4.20
C THR A 135 10.33 15.41 -4.56
N ALA A 136 9.59 14.44 -4.09
CA ALA A 136 8.16 14.30 -4.34
C ALA A 136 7.51 13.51 -3.22
N PRO A 137 6.25 13.79 -2.87
CA PRO A 137 5.56 13.05 -1.82
C PRO A 137 5.29 11.60 -2.24
N HIS A 138 5.53 10.66 -1.32
CA HIS A 138 5.33 9.24 -1.60
C HIS A 138 3.86 8.80 -1.57
N SER A 139 2.94 9.63 -1.08
CA SER A 139 1.54 9.22 -0.88
C SER A 139 0.53 10.34 -1.19
N SER A 140 0.77 11.15 -2.23
CA SER A 140 -0.19 12.19 -2.59
C SER A 140 -1.56 11.58 -2.96
N LEU A 141 -2.63 12.23 -2.49
CA LEU A 141 -4.00 11.85 -2.81
C LEU A 141 -4.36 12.26 -4.24
N TYR A 142 -3.95 13.46 -4.63
CA TYR A 142 -4.24 14.04 -5.94
C TYR A 142 -2.95 14.40 -6.68
N SER A 143 -3.08 14.61 -7.98
CA SER A 143 -2.04 15.21 -8.78
C SER A 143 -1.74 16.64 -8.31
N TYR A 144 -0.55 17.11 -8.61
CA TYR A 144 -0.12 18.49 -8.39
C TYR A 144 0.81 18.95 -9.53
N THR A 145 0.94 20.27 -9.70
CA THR A 145 1.83 20.82 -10.73
C THR A 145 3.28 20.42 -10.48
N GLY A 146 3.90 19.77 -11.46
CA GLY A 146 5.29 19.30 -11.35
C GLY A 146 5.45 17.90 -10.79
N ILE A 147 4.35 17.13 -10.62
CA ILE A 147 4.46 15.71 -10.24
C ILE A 147 5.35 14.96 -11.25
N PRO A 148 6.38 14.20 -10.79
CA PRO A 148 7.36 13.60 -11.71
C PRO A 148 6.81 12.52 -12.63
N GLN A 149 5.76 11.81 -12.21
CA GLN A 149 5.19 10.71 -12.97
C GLN A 149 3.66 10.81 -12.98
N GLN A 150 3.08 10.83 -14.17
CA GLN A 150 1.62 10.81 -14.34
C GLN A 150 1.04 9.47 -13.88
N GLY A 151 -0.05 9.52 -13.12
CA GLY A 151 -0.71 8.33 -12.58
C GLY A 151 -0.18 7.87 -11.22
N PHE A 152 0.85 8.54 -10.67
CA PHE A 152 1.43 8.19 -9.37
C PHE A 152 0.85 9.03 -8.23
N TRP A 153 -0.46 8.88 -8.03
CA TRP A 153 -1.22 9.42 -6.88
C TRP A 153 -2.43 8.54 -6.60
N SER A 154 -2.95 8.60 -5.40
CA SER A 154 -3.96 7.65 -4.91
C SER A 154 -5.25 7.69 -5.72
N ASP A 155 -5.78 8.88 -6.03
CA ASP A 155 -7.01 9.00 -6.81
C ASP A 155 -6.88 8.38 -8.21
N ALA A 156 -5.72 8.50 -8.87
CA ALA A 156 -5.50 7.86 -10.17
C ALA A 156 -5.63 6.33 -10.08
N ALA A 157 -5.03 5.72 -9.06
CA ALA A 157 -5.13 4.28 -8.83
C ALA A 157 -6.58 3.86 -8.54
N ILE A 158 -7.25 4.55 -7.63
CA ILE A 158 -8.64 4.26 -7.24
C ILE A 158 -9.58 4.39 -8.44
N GLN A 159 -9.51 5.49 -9.20
CA GLN A 159 -10.38 5.68 -10.36
C GLN A 159 -10.10 4.64 -11.45
N LYS A 160 -8.82 4.30 -11.68
CA LYS A 160 -8.47 3.25 -12.64
C LYS A 160 -9.06 1.89 -12.24
N LEU A 161 -8.91 1.48 -10.98
CA LEU A 161 -9.46 0.22 -10.48
C LEU A 161 -11.00 0.20 -10.58
N LYS A 162 -11.67 1.29 -10.22
CA LYS A 162 -13.12 1.43 -10.40
C LYS A 162 -13.53 1.34 -11.87
N SER A 163 -12.81 1.98 -12.78
CA SER A 163 -13.09 1.96 -14.22
C SER A 163 -12.96 0.58 -14.83
N LYS A 164 -12.14 -0.30 -14.22
CA LYS A 164 -12.02 -1.71 -14.62
C LYS A 164 -13.16 -2.59 -14.08
N GLY A 165 -14.07 -2.04 -13.30
CA GLY A 165 -15.25 -2.75 -12.79
C GLY A 165 -15.10 -3.27 -11.36
N ILE A 166 -14.07 -2.88 -10.62
CA ILE A 166 -13.95 -3.26 -9.20
C ILE A 166 -14.92 -2.40 -8.38
N PRO A 167 -15.82 -3.01 -7.59
CA PRO A 167 -16.71 -2.27 -6.72
C PRO A 167 -15.94 -1.42 -5.69
N ALA A 168 -16.33 -0.16 -5.55
CA ALA A 168 -15.63 0.77 -4.66
C ALA A 168 -15.56 0.26 -3.21
N ASN A 169 -16.61 -0.39 -2.72
CA ASN A 169 -16.68 -0.93 -1.36
C ASN A 169 -15.75 -2.13 -1.13
N LYS A 170 -15.09 -2.65 -2.14
CA LYS A 170 -14.00 -3.64 -2.01
C LYS A 170 -12.61 -3.01 -1.94
N LEU A 171 -12.48 -1.72 -2.28
CA LEU A 171 -11.21 -1.01 -2.27
C LEU A 171 -10.98 -0.34 -0.93
N LEU A 172 -9.79 -0.52 -0.36
CA LEU A 172 -9.34 0.17 0.86
C LEU A 172 -8.23 1.16 0.50
N LEU A 173 -8.30 2.37 1.06
CA LEU A 173 -7.27 3.38 0.82
C LEU A 173 -6.04 3.11 1.72
N GLY A 174 -4.86 3.01 1.12
CA GLY A 174 -3.61 2.77 1.84
C GLY A 174 -3.00 4.03 2.43
N ILE A 175 -2.55 3.93 3.69
CA ILE A 175 -1.90 5.00 4.44
C ILE A 175 -0.54 4.51 4.93
N GLY A 176 0.54 5.22 4.59
CA GLY A 176 1.85 4.97 5.18
C GLY A 176 1.96 5.60 6.57
N PHE A 177 2.33 4.80 7.58
CA PHE A 177 2.65 5.31 8.92
C PHE A 177 4.13 5.67 9.04
N TYR A 178 4.73 6.01 7.93
CA TYR A 178 6.14 6.36 7.75
C TYR A 178 6.27 7.43 6.69
N GLY A 179 7.44 8.02 6.61
CA GLY A 179 7.80 8.94 5.56
C GLY A 179 8.95 8.44 4.70
N ARG A 180 9.06 9.02 3.51
CA ARG A 180 10.21 8.86 2.63
C ARG A 180 10.95 10.18 2.50
N GLY A 181 12.30 10.13 2.51
CA GLY A 181 13.08 11.34 2.61
C GLY A 181 14.44 11.29 1.91
N TRP A 182 14.88 12.49 1.53
CA TRP A 182 16.16 12.75 0.89
C TRP A 182 17.01 13.71 1.72
N ASN A 183 18.32 13.65 1.50
CA ASN A 183 19.31 14.55 2.07
C ASN A 183 19.93 15.45 0.98
N GLY A 184 20.60 16.51 1.40
CA GLY A 184 21.24 17.47 0.49
C GLY A 184 20.26 18.33 -0.30
N VAL A 185 19.03 18.49 0.22
CA VAL A 185 17.96 19.27 -0.42
C VAL A 185 18.01 20.72 0.06
N THR A 186 18.00 21.66 -0.89
CA THR A 186 17.98 23.11 -0.58
C THR A 186 16.59 23.71 -0.76
N GLN A 187 15.76 23.14 -1.61
CA GLN A 187 14.41 23.61 -1.93
C GLN A 187 13.38 23.09 -0.94
N ALA A 188 12.50 23.95 -0.44
CA ALA A 188 11.44 23.54 0.49
C ALA A 188 10.25 22.88 -0.22
N ALA A 189 9.81 23.41 -1.35
CA ALA A 189 8.72 22.81 -2.14
C ALA A 189 9.18 21.51 -2.83
N PRO A 190 8.25 20.60 -3.18
CA PRO A 190 8.56 19.44 -4.02
C PRO A 190 9.26 19.83 -5.33
N GLY A 191 10.03 18.90 -5.90
CA GLY A 191 10.76 19.10 -7.16
C GLY A 191 12.23 19.48 -6.99
N GLY A 192 12.74 19.51 -5.76
CA GLY A 192 14.14 19.79 -5.47
C GLY A 192 15.08 18.64 -5.82
N THR A 193 16.34 18.95 -6.11
CA THR A 193 17.41 17.95 -6.23
C THR A 193 17.89 17.52 -4.86
N ALA A 194 18.50 16.34 -4.81
CA ALA A 194 19.05 15.75 -3.59
C ALA A 194 20.43 15.14 -3.85
N THR A 195 21.14 14.78 -2.78
CA THR A 195 22.44 14.10 -2.86
C THR A 195 22.37 12.64 -2.47
N GLY A 196 21.26 12.19 -1.90
CA GLY A 196 21.07 10.80 -1.45
C GLY A 196 19.86 10.66 -0.53
N PRO A 197 19.67 9.47 0.04
CA PRO A 197 18.63 9.23 1.03
C PRO A 197 18.91 9.97 2.35
N ALA A 198 17.85 10.40 3.02
CA ALA A 198 17.95 10.90 4.39
C ALA A 198 18.27 9.74 5.36
N PRO A 199 18.94 10.01 6.50
CA PRO A 199 19.12 9.00 7.54
C PRO A 199 17.77 8.53 8.09
N GLY A 200 17.63 7.22 8.29
CA GLY A 200 16.48 6.61 8.93
C GLY A 200 16.89 5.61 10.00
N THR A 201 15.99 5.31 10.93
CA THR A 201 16.26 4.40 12.05
C THR A 201 16.56 2.97 11.59
N TYR A 202 15.77 2.46 10.66
CA TYR A 202 15.90 1.06 10.19
C TYR A 202 16.48 0.99 8.76
N GLU A 203 16.14 1.95 7.93
CA GLU A 203 16.56 2.02 6.54
C GLU A 203 16.76 3.47 6.11
N GLN A 204 17.82 3.72 5.34
CA GLN A 204 18.04 5.05 4.77
C GLN A 204 16.90 5.43 3.82
N GLY A 205 16.44 6.67 3.94
CA GLY A 205 15.34 7.20 3.13
C GLY A 205 13.94 6.85 3.64
N ILE A 206 13.83 6.11 4.75
CA ILE A 206 12.56 5.76 5.39
C ILE A 206 12.65 6.03 6.89
N GLU A 207 11.61 6.63 7.46
CA GLU A 207 11.52 6.86 8.90
C GLU A 207 10.08 6.81 9.38
N ASP A 208 9.88 6.28 10.59
CA ASP A 208 8.57 6.20 11.23
C ASP A 208 7.94 7.57 11.47
N TYR A 209 6.62 7.65 11.33
CA TYR A 209 5.88 8.87 11.67
C TYR A 209 6.15 9.36 13.09
N LYS A 210 6.14 8.45 14.08
CA LYS A 210 6.39 8.79 15.49
C LYS A 210 7.73 9.50 15.73
N VAL A 211 8.72 9.27 14.86
CA VAL A 211 10.01 9.96 14.87
C VAL A 211 9.90 11.28 14.11
N LEU A 212 9.41 11.25 12.88
CA LEU A 212 9.36 12.40 11.98
C LEU A 212 8.53 13.55 12.53
N LYS A 213 7.43 13.28 13.20
CA LYS A 213 6.59 14.34 13.81
C LYS A 213 7.36 15.28 14.75
N ASN A 214 8.45 14.79 15.34
CA ASN A 214 9.28 15.57 16.26
C ASN A 214 10.61 15.99 15.63
N SER A 215 11.26 15.10 14.86
CA SER A 215 12.59 15.37 14.28
C SER A 215 12.53 16.24 13.03
N CYS A 216 11.45 16.15 12.28
CA CYS A 216 11.23 16.94 11.05
C CYS A 216 9.73 17.24 10.86
N PRO A 217 9.16 18.13 11.67
CA PRO A 217 7.72 18.45 11.60
C PRO A 217 7.32 18.98 10.23
N ALA A 218 6.10 18.64 9.80
CA ALA A 218 5.56 19.05 8.52
C ALA A 218 5.61 20.58 8.33
N THR A 219 6.10 21.02 7.16
CA THR A 219 6.24 22.43 6.80
C THR A 219 5.32 22.88 5.69
N GLY A 220 4.65 21.93 5.01
CA GLY A 220 3.70 22.23 3.94
C GLY A 220 2.87 21.03 3.55
N THR A 221 1.95 21.25 2.64
CA THR A 221 1.08 20.24 2.04
C THR A 221 1.06 20.37 0.53
N VAL A 222 0.90 19.23 -0.16
CA VAL A 222 0.75 19.18 -1.61
C VAL A 222 -0.05 17.94 -2.00
N GLY A 223 -0.97 18.05 -2.94
CA GLY A 223 -1.74 16.90 -3.42
C GLY A 223 -2.48 16.11 -2.31
N GLY A 224 -2.86 16.78 -1.20
CA GLY A 224 -3.57 16.14 -0.09
C GLY A 224 -2.69 15.34 0.88
N THR A 225 -1.37 15.51 0.83
CA THR A 225 -0.41 14.94 1.79
C THR A 225 0.53 16.00 2.33
N ALA A 226 1.32 15.67 3.36
CA ALA A 226 2.25 16.61 3.95
C ALA A 226 3.70 16.38 3.47
N TYR A 227 4.50 17.43 3.56
CA TYR A 227 5.95 17.36 3.40
C TYR A 227 6.64 18.23 4.46
N ALA A 228 7.91 17.99 4.65
CA ALA A 228 8.73 18.69 5.62
C ALA A 228 10.12 19.00 5.04
N LYS A 229 10.60 20.20 5.29
CA LYS A 229 11.97 20.61 5.01
C LYS A 229 12.63 21.00 6.33
N CYS A 230 13.67 20.26 6.74
CA CYS A 230 14.40 20.49 7.98
C CYS A 230 15.90 20.34 7.73
N GLY A 231 16.64 21.43 7.92
CA GLY A 231 18.05 21.47 7.53
C GLY A 231 18.23 21.13 6.05
N SER A 232 19.06 20.13 5.75
CA SER A 232 19.26 19.59 4.40
C SER A 232 18.33 18.43 4.05
N GLN A 233 17.46 18.00 4.96
CA GLN A 233 16.54 16.89 4.73
C GLN A 233 15.19 17.37 4.20
N TRP A 234 14.60 16.57 3.32
CA TRP A 234 13.25 16.73 2.82
C TRP A 234 12.51 15.39 2.99
N TRP A 235 11.35 15.42 3.65
CA TRP A 235 10.54 14.26 3.93
C TRP A 235 9.11 14.45 3.46
N SER A 236 8.45 13.35 3.08
CA SER A 236 7.00 13.32 2.89
C SER A 236 6.38 12.27 3.78
N TYR A 237 5.28 12.59 4.42
CA TYR A 237 4.51 11.69 5.26
C TYR A 237 3.10 12.25 5.50
N ASP A 238 2.19 11.39 5.94
CA ASP A 238 0.87 11.82 6.35
C ASP A 238 0.85 12.22 7.82
N THR A 239 0.03 13.21 8.12
CA THR A 239 -0.28 13.69 9.47
C THR A 239 -1.74 13.35 9.81
N PRO A 240 -2.18 13.47 11.07
CA PRO A 240 -3.61 13.33 11.40
C PRO A 240 -4.51 14.22 10.52
N ALA A 241 -4.09 15.43 10.20
CA ALA A 241 -4.85 16.34 9.35
C ALA A 241 -4.99 15.84 7.91
N THR A 242 -3.90 15.36 7.29
CA THR A 242 -3.95 14.81 5.93
C THR A 242 -4.71 13.48 5.88
N ILE A 243 -4.60 12.65 6.92
CA ILE A 243 -5.38 11.42 7.05
C ILE A 243 -6.87 11.74 7.12
N ASN A 244 -7.30 12.76 7.87
CA ASN A 244 -8.71 13.18 7.89
C ASN A 244 -9.22 13.54 6.49
N GLY A 245 -8.42 14.24 5.69
CA GLY A 245 -8.73 14.51 4.28
C GLY A 245 -8.85 13.25 3.44
N LYS A 246 -7.93 12.30 3.61
CA LYS A 246 -7.95 11.01 2.92
C LYS A 246 -9.15 10.14 3.33
N MET A 247 -9.56 10.18 4.59
CA MET A 247 -10.76 9.46 5.05
C MET A 247 -12.04 10.08 4.50
N THR A 248 -12.10 11.42 4.42
CA THR A 248 -13.19 12.12 3.72
C THR A 248 -13.26 11.69 2.26
N TYR A 249 -12.13 11.62 1.57
CA TYR A 249 -12.05 11.08 0.21
C TYR A 249 -12.59 9.65 0.15
N ALA A 250 -12.13 8.75 1.03
CA ALA A 250 -12.55 7.35 1.05
C ALA A 250 -14.09 7.23 1.17
N LYS A 251 -14.70 8.00 2.06
CA LYS A 251 -16.17 8.05 2.20
C LYS A 251 -16.86 8.58 0.95
N ASN A 252 -16.37 9.68 0.39
CA ASN A 252 -16.96 10.30 -0.80
C ASN A 252 -16.86 9.39 -2.04
N GLN A 253 -15.82 8.57 -2.12
CA GLN A 253 -15.66 7.59 -3.19
C GLN A 253 -16.38 6.27 -2.96
N GLY A 254 -17.02 6.08 -1.80
CA GLY A 254 -17.71 4.86 -1.42
C GLY A 254 -16.76 3.68 -1.19
N LEU A 255 -15.52 3.94 -0.79
CA LEU A 255 -14.54 2.88 -0.51
C LEU A 255 -14.96 2.06 0.73
N GLY A 256 -14.46 0.83 0.81
CA GLY A 256 -14.73 -0.07 1.94
C GLY A 256 -14.05 0.33 3.24
N GLY A 257 -13.11 1.28 3.18
CA GLY A 257 -12.38 1.77 4.33
C GLY A 257 -10.95 2.16 3.99
N ALA A 258 -10.04 1.93 4.94
CA ALA A 258 -8.62 2.20 4.79
C ALA A 258 -7.79 1.04 5.37
N PHE A 259 -6.53 0.95 4.95
CA PHE A 259 -5.52 0.11 5.57
C PHE A 259 -4.23 0.92 5.72
N PHE A 260 -3.26 0.38 6.43
CA PHE A 260 -2.01 1.10 6.69
C PHE A 260 -0.81 0.16 6.75
N TRP A 261 0.35 0.68 6.50
CA TRP A 261 1.65 0.08 6.72
C TRP A 261 2.54 1.08 7.46
N GLU A 262 3.09 0.77 8.65
CA GLU A 262 2.68 -0.32 9.53
C GLU A 262 2.43 0.23 10.94
N LEU A 263 1.77 -0.53 11.80
CA LEU A 263 1.33 -0.06 13.12
C LEU A 263 2.47 0.44 14.01
N SER A 264 3.64 -0.17 13.91
CA SER A 264 4.82 0.24 14.69
C SER A 264 5.30 1.66 14.38
N GLY A 265 4.94 2.23 13.22
CA GLY A 265 5.27 3.61 12.85
C GLY A 265 4.42 4.67 13.53
N ASP A 266 3.28 4.29 14.12
CA ASP A 266 2.40 5.21 14.85
C ASP A 266 2.97 5.56 16.23
N THR A 267 2.44 6.61 16.84
CA THR A 267 2.74 6.98 18.21
C THR A 267 2.14 5.98 19.22
N SER A 268 2.68 5.93 20.41
CA SER A 268 2.21 5.01 21.47
C SER A 268 0.75 5.21 21.89
N ASN A 269 0.21 6.41 21.65
CA ASN A 269 -1.20 6.74 21.88
C ASN A 269 -2.08 6.64 20.61
N GLY A 270 -1.51 6.20 19.48
CA GLY A 270 -2.27 5.89 18.27
C GLY A 270 -2.81 7.11 17.53
N GLU A 271 -2.01 8.13 17.29
CA GLU A 271 -2.45 9.36 16.60
C GLU A 271 -2.97 9.08 15.19
N LEU A 272 -2.25 8.27 14.40
CA LEU A 272 -2.62 8.01 13.01
C LEU A 272 -3.79 7.03 12.92
N ILE A 273 -3.76 5.92 13.67
CA ILE A 273 -4.88 4.98 13.68
C ILE A 273 -6.15 5.63 14.25
N GLY A 274 -5.99 6.53 15.23
CA GLY A 274 -7.07 7.35 15.77
C GLY A 274 -7.67 8.30 14.73
N ALA A 275 -6.83 8.91 13.88
CA ALA A 275 -7.27 9.78 12.78
C ALA A 275 -8.03 8.98 11.70
N ILE A 276 -7.57 7.78 11.36
CA ILE A 276 -8.29 6.88 10.44
C ILE A 276 -9.66 6.56 11.01
N LYS A 277 -9.72 6.09 12.26
CA LYS A 277 -10.98 5.75 12.93
C LYS A 277 -11.93 6.95 13.00
N GLY A 278 -11.44 8.09 13.45
CA GLY A 278 -12.25 9.31 13.56
C GLY A 278 -12.76 9.83 12.23
N GLY A 279 -11.98 9.69 11.18
CA GLY A 279 -12.35 10.12 9.83
C GLY A 279 -13.34 9.20 9.13
N LEU A 280 -13.32 7.91 9.42
CA LEU A 280 -14.26 6.92 8.84
C LEU A 280 -15.59 6.89 9.60
N GLY A 281 -15.60 7.21 10.87
CA GLY A 281 -16.81 7.23 11.72
C GLY A 281 -16.90 6.05 12.64
#